data_e50e1e70528b8b31ee943a78101ad374
#
_entry.id   e50e1e70528b8b31ee943a78101ad374
#
_cell.length_a   1.000
_cell.length_b   1.000
_cell.length_c   1.000
_cell.angle_alpha   90.00
_cell.angle_beta   90.00
_cell.angle_gamma   90.00
#
_symmetry.space_group_name_H-M   'P 1'
#
loop_
_entity.id
_entity.type
_entity.pdbx_description
1 polymer ?
#
loop_
_entity_poly.entity_id
_entity_poly.type
_entity_poly.pdbx_seq_one_letter_code
_entity_poly.pdbx_strand_id
1 'polypeptide(L)'
;MGGAALVMAALREPELFRALVLYEPIIFPPQVRVGITNTGVPSPLANGARRRRSTFASFDEAISNYSSKPPLNVMRSDALRAYVMHGFRAQHDGISIKCSPEHEARTYEMGAIHETWNDLPKLRVPVWLVSGEVIPHTPGAIAALIANEVSGSTLVQWNDLGHFGPMQDPQRFAQLIAQVDAATQ
;
A
#
# COMPACT_ATOMS: atom_id res chain seq x y z
N MET A 1 1.94 -3.17 0.45
CA MET A 1 3.27 -3.87 0.57
C MET A 1 4.21 -3.16 1.54
N GLY A 2 4.51 -1.85 1.38
CA GLY A 2 5.44 -1.13 2.27
C GLY A 2 5.10 -1.26 3.76
N GLY A 3 3.81 -1.15 4.13
CA GLY A 3 3.37 -1.34 5.51
C GLY A 3 3.68 -2.73 6.08
N ALA A 4 3.52 -3.80 5.29
CA ALA A 4 3.90 -5.14 5.71
C ALA A 4 5.43 -5.25 5.94
N ALA A 5 6.23 -4.66 5.06
CA ALA A 5 7.67 -4.64 5.22
C ALA A 5 8.11 -3.88 6.49
N LEU A 6 7.46 -2.75 6.80
CA LEU A 6 7.72 -2.01 8.04
C LEU A 6 7.37 -2.83 9.30
N VAL A 7 6.24 -3.55 9.29
CA VAL A 7 5.88 -4.46 10.39
C VAL A 7 6.92 -5.56 10.56
N MET A 8 7.36 -6.20 9.47
CA MET A 8 8.41 -7.22 9.51
C MET A 8 9.73 -6.67 10.06
N ALA A 9 10.09 -5.45 9.70
CA ALA A 9 11.29 -4.80 10.22
C ALA A 9 11.16 -4.48 11.72
N ALA A 10 10.02 -3.92 12.15
CA ALA A 10 9.76 -3.58 13.55
C ALA A 10 9.64 -4.81 14.47
N LEU A 11 9.25 -5.97 13.93
CA LEU A 11 9.28 -7.23 14.66
C LEU A 11 10.71 -7.74 14.92
N ARG A 12 11.67 -7.38 14.04
CA ARG A 12 13.08 -7.79 14.15
C ARG A 12 13.92 -6.80 14.95
N GLU A 13 13.72 -5.52 14.69
CA GLU A 13 14.55 -4.43 15.20
C GLU A 13 13.60 -3.31 15.71
N PRO A 14 12.83 -3.56 16.80
CA PRO A 14 11.83 -2.62 17.30
C PRO A 14 12.42 -1.29 17.71
N GLU A 15 13.67 -1.25 18.16
CA GLU A 15 14.40 -0.05 18.58
C GLU A 15 14.65 0.96 17.46
N LEU A 16 14.54 0.55 16.20
CA LEU A 16 14.64 1.46 15.04
C LEU A 16 13.37 2.29 14.84
N PHE A 17 12.28 1.95 15.53
CA PHE A 17 10.98 2.54 15.29
C PHE A 17 10.41 3.16 16.57
N ARG A 18 10.11 4.44 16.54
CA ARG A 18 9.38 5.11 17.61
C ARG A 18 7.89 4.81 17.54
N ALA A 19 7.34 4.75 16.35
CA ALA A 19 5.95 4.39 16.06
C ALA A 19 5.82 3.93 14.60
N LEU A 20 4.70 3.29 14.29
CA LEU A 20 4.29 2.94 12.93
C LEU A 20 2.96 3.61 12.59
N VAL A 21 2.89 4.30 11.46
CA VAL A 21 1.65 4.78 10.85
C VAL A 21 1.46 4.05 9.52
N LEU A 22 0.47 3.18 9.46
CA LEU A 22 0.31 2.21 8.38
C LEU A 22 -1.05 2.40 7.70
N TYR A 23 -1.05 2.84 6.45
CA TYR A 23 -2.26 2.91 5.64
C TYR A 23 -2.48 1.58 4.92
N GLU A 24 -3.54 0.87 5.29
CA GLU A 24 -3.99 -0.40 4.69
C GLU A 24 -2.85 -1.38 4.38
N PRO A 25 -2.06 -1.78 5.40
CA PRO A 25 -0.97 -2.72 5.21
C PRO A 25 -1.50 -4.08 4.74
N ILE A 26 -0.84 -4.69 3.77
CA ILE A 26 -1.24 -5.98 3.20
C ILE A 26 -0.60 -7.11 4.01
N ILE A 27 -1.30 -7.53 5.06
CA ILE A 27 -0.96 -8.68 5.92
C ILE A 27 -2.24 -9.50 6.07
N PHE A 28 -2.32 -10.62 5.38
CA PHE A 28 -3.55 -11.39 5.30
C PHE A 28 -3.71 -12.36 6.48
N PRO A 29 -4.92 -12.47 7.05
CA PRO A 29 -5.27 -13.58 7.95
C PRO A 29 -5.00 -14.95 7.28
N PRO A 30 -4.65 -15.99 8.06
CA PRO A 30 -4.33 -17.31 7.51
C PRO A 30 -5.42 -17.86 6.58
N GLN A 31 -6.70 -17.67 6.90
CA GLN A 31 -7.84 -18.16 6.12
C GLN A 31 -7.90 -17.46 4.75
N VAL A 32 -7.68 -16.16 4.70
CA VAL A 32 -7.65 -15.38 3.45
C VAL A 32 -6.42 -15.76 2.62
N ARG A 33 -5.26 -15.91 3.28
CA ARG A 33 -4.01 -16.33 2.64
C ARG A 33 -4.14 -17.69 1.96
N VAL A 34 -4.68 -18.70 2.65
CA VAL A 34 -4.93 -20.03 2.11
C VAL A 34 -5.87 -19.96 0.92
N GLY A 35 -6.95 -19.16 1.01
CA GLY A 35 -7.86 -18.93 -0.11
C GLY A 35 -7.19 -18.33 -1.34
N ILE A 36 -6.21 -17.43 -1.16
CA ILE A 36 -5.47 -16.82 -2.27
C ILE A 36 -4.45 -17.79 -2.88
N THR A 37 -3.71 -18.53 -2.05
CA THR A 37 -2.58 -19.37 -2.50
C THR A 37 -2.99 -20.71 -3.07
N ASN A 38 -4.11 -21.27 -2.62
CA ASN A 38 -4.58 -22.63 -3.01
C ASN A 38 -5.53 -22.65 -4.20
N THR A 39 -5.91 -21.51 -4.75
CA THR A 39 -6.87 -21.48 -5.87
C THR A 39 -6.33 -22.06 -7.17
N GLY A 40 -5.01 -22.14 -7.34
CA GLY A 40 -4.38 -22.43 -8.64
C GLY A 40 -4.68 -21.38 -9.72
N VAL A 41 -5.45 -20.36 -9.38
CA VAL A 41 -5.84 -19.27 -10.29
C VAL A 41 -4.81 -18.16 -10.17
N PRO A 42 -4.20 -17.70 -11.28
CA PRO A 42 -3.29 -16.57 -11.27
C PRO A 42 -3.95 -15.32 -10.68
N SER A 43 -3.23 -14.58 -9.84
CA SER A 43 -3.70 -13.33 -9.24
C SER A 43 -4.20 -12.36 -10.32
N PRO A 44 -5.46 -11.87 -10.27
CA PRO A 44 -5.96 -10.87 -11.22
C PRO A 44 -5.12 -9.59 -11.22
N LEU A 45 -4.58 -9.18 -10.06
CA LEU A 45 -3.68 -8.04 -9.92
C LEU A 45 -2.35 -8.28 -10.62
N ALA A 46 -1.74 -9.47 -10.44
CA ALA A 46 -0.50 -9.83 -11.13
C ALA A 46 -0.70 -9.87 -12.65
N ASN A 47 -1.80 -10.45 -13.12
CA ASN A 47 -2.15 -10.47 -14.54
C ASN A 47 -2.39 -9.05 -15.09
N GLY A 48 -3.04 -8.18 -14.31
CA GLY A 48 -3.21 -6.77 -14.64
C GLY A 48 -1.87 -6.04 -14.77
N ALA A 49 -0.97 -6.26 -13.80
CA ALA A 49 0.36 -5.68 -13.79
C ALA A 49 1.18 -6.10 -15.03
N ARG A 50 1.17 -7.38 -15.40
CA ARG A 50 1.88 -7.86 -16.60
C ARG A 50 1.40 -7.22 -17.90
N ARG A 51 0.11 -6.85 -17.96
CA ARG A 51 -0.48 -6.19 -19.14
C ARG A 51 -0.38 -4.66 -19.08
N ARG A 52 0.19 -4.12 -18.02
CA ARG A 52 0.33 -2.68 -17.86
C ARG A 52 1.22 -2.08 -18.95
N ARG A 53 0.77 -0.99 -19.56
CA ARG A 53 1.60 -0.19 -20.47
C ARG A 53 2.83 0.35 -19.72
N SER A 54 4.01 0.02 -20.21
CA SER A 54 5.29 0.31 -19.55
C SER A 54 6.03 1.51 -20.14
N THR A 55 5.64 1.98 -21.34
CA THR A 55 6.30 3.08 -22.07
C THR A 55 5.30 4.11 -22.54
N PHE A 56 5.71 5.37 -22.57
CA PHE A 56 4.93 6.52 -23.04
C PHE A 56 5.85 7.48 -23.79
N ALA A 57 5.32 8.29 -24.71
CA ALA A 57 6.09 9.27 -25.42
C ALA A 57 6.58 10.42 -24.53
N SER A 58 5.84 10.75 -23.46
CA SER A 58 6.20 11.82 -22.52
C SER A 58 5.61 11.60 -21.13
N PHE A 59 6.08 12.37 -20.15
CA PHE A 59 5.50 12.44 -18.82
C PHE A 59 4.04 12.92 -18.86
N ASP A 60 3.72 13.88 -19.70
CA ASP A 60 2.36 14.42 -19.84
C ASP A 60 1.39 13.40 -20.43
N GLU A 61 1.83 12.58 -21.39
CA GLU A 61 1.03 11.46 -21.89
C GLU A 61 0.75 10.43 -20.79
N ALA A 62 1.75 10.10 -19.98
CA ALA A 62 1.55 9.17 -18.87
C ALA A 62 0.60 9.74 -17.81
N ILE A 63 0.72 11.02 -17.47
CA ILE A 63 -0.20 11.71 -16.54
C ILE A 63 -1.62 11.68 -17.09
N SER A 64 -1.82 12.06 -18.35
CA SER A 64 -3.13 12.04 -19.02
C SER A 64 -3.74 10.64 -19.02
N ASN A 65 -2.94 9.61 -19.34
CA ASN A 65 -3.39 8.22 -19.33
C ASN A 65 -3.83 7.75 -17.94
N TYR A 66 -3.12 8.11 -16.88
CA TYR A 66 -3.45 7.68 -15.52
C TYR A 66 -4.56 8.50 -14.87
N SER A 67 -4.68 9.79 -15.19
CA SER A 67 -5.78 10.63 -14.70
C SER A 67 -7.13 10.28 -15.29
N SER A 68 -7.14 9.62 -16.46
CA SER A 68 -8.39 9.34 -17.19
C SER A 68 -9.08 8.03 -16.77
N LYS A 69 -8.44 7.17 -15.95
CA LYS A 69 -8.98 5.83 -15.67
C LYS A 69 -8.58 5.26 -14.32
N PRO A 70 -9.44 4.41 -13.72
CA PRO A 70 -9.09 3.68 -12.50
C PRO A 70 -7.82 2.83 -12.66
N PRO A 71 -7.11 2.58 -11.57
CA PRO A 71 -7.40 3.04 -10.21
C PRO A 71 -6.74 4.39 -9.84
N LEU A 72 -5.89 4.97 -10.71
CA LEU A 72 -5.05 6.11 -10.36
C LEU A 72 -5.74 7.48 -10.54
N ASN A 73 -6.88 7.50 -11.24
CA ASN A 73 -7.67 8.72 -11.47
C ASN A 73 -8.27 9.33 -10.19
N VAL A 74 -8.24 8.61 -9.07
CA VAL A 74 -8.69 9.12 -7.76
C VAL A 74 -7.62 9.93 -7.04
N MET A 75 -6.35 9.85 -7.49
CA MET A 75 -5.27 10.60 -6.87
C MET A 75 -5.42 12.11 -7.10
N ARG A 76 -5.01 12.90 -6.13
CA ARG A 76 -4.85 14.34 -6.31
C ARG A 76 -3.82 14.61 -7.43
N SER A 77 -4.05 15.65 -8.22
CA SER A 77 -3.27 15.90 -9.45
C SER A 77 -1.76 16.05 -9.21
N ASP A 78 -1.38 16.70 -8.10
CA ASP A 78 0.04 16.83 -7.72
C ASP A 78 0.66 15.50 -7.25
N ALA A 79 -0.10 14.67 -6.52
CA ALA A 79 0.33 13.32 -6.14
C ALA A 79 0.50 12.41 -7.37
N LEU A 80 -0.44 12.46 -8.31
CA LEU A 80 -0.32 11.73 -9.58
C LEU A 80 0.89 12.21 -10.40
N ARG A 81 1.09 13.54 -10.47
CA ARG A 81 2.28 14.10 -11.13
C ARG A 81 3.57 13.60 -10.48
N ALA A 82 3.67 13.64 -9.16
CA ALA A 82 4.82 13.12 -8.42
C ALA A 82 5.04 11.62 -8.68
N TYR A 83 3.97 10.82 -8.68
CA TYR A 83 4.02 9.40 -9.02
C TYR A 83 4.64 9.16 -10.40
N VAL A 84 4.22 9.91 -11.42
CA VAL A 84 4.75 9.77 -12.78
C VAL A 84 6.18 10.29 -12.87
N MET A 85 6.45 11.51 -12.38
CA MET A 85 7.79 12.12 -12.46
C MET A 85 8.88 11.31 -11.76
N HIS A 86 8.54 10.64 -10.64
CA HIS A 86 9.48 9.83 -9.87
C HIS A 86 9.40 8.34 -10.14
N GLY A 87 8.28 7.84 -10.64
CA GLY A 87 8.06 6.44 -10.98
C GLY A 87 8.59 6.02 -12.36
N PHE A 88 8.93 6.99 -13.21
CA PHE A 88 9.42 6.76 -14.57
C PHE A 88 10.86 7.25 -14.74
N ARG A 89 11.51 6.80 -15.81
CA ARG A 89 12.82 7.25 -16.27
C ARG A 89 12.73 7.70 -17.72
N ALA A 90 13.46 8.75 -18.07
CA ALA A 90 13.61 9.16 -19.47
C ALA A 90 14.39 8.11 -20.26
N GLN A 91 14.05 7.96 -21.53
CA GLN A 91 14.73 7.12 -22.53
C GLN A 91 14.88 7.90 -23.82
N HIS A 92 15.61 7.34 -24.81
CA HIS A 92 15.82 7.98 -26.10
C HIS A 92 14.49 8.36 -26.78
N ASP A 93 13.51 7.46 -26.76
CA ASP A 93 12.23 7.62 -27.46
C ASP A 93 11.03 7.76 -26.50
N GLY A 94 11.21 8.50 -25.39
CA GLY A 94 10.14 8.74 -24.44
C GLY A 94 10.50 8.40 -22.99
N ILE A 95 9.59 7.76 -22.28
CA ILE A 95 9.77 7.37 -20.88
C ILE A 95 9.34 5.94 -20.63
N SER A 96 9.92 5.28 -19.62
CA SER A 96 9.50 3.96 -19.17
C SER A 96 9.32 3.91 -17.65
N ILE A 97 8.43 3.04 -17.16
CA ILE A 97 8.27 2.80 -15.73
C ILE A 97 9.57 2.20 -15.14
N LYS A 98 9.90 2.60 -13.92
CA LYS A 98 11.07 2.08 -13.19
C LYS A 98 10.85 0.65 -12.70
N CYS A 99 9.65 0.37 -12.16
CA CYS A 99 9.25 -0.97 -11.77
C CYS A 99 8.68 -1.71 -12.99
N SER A 100 9.35 -2.75 -13.46
CA SER A 100 8.86 -3.50 -14.62
C SER A 100 7.52 -4.19 -14.33
N PRO A 101 6.65 -4.41 -15.32
CA PRO A 101 5.38 -5.12 -15.17
C PRO A 101 5.54 -6.49 -14.48
N GLU A 102 6.61 -7.21 -14.79
CA GLU A 102 6.89 -8.51 -14.16
C GLU A 102 7.27 -8.37 -12.69
N HIS A 103 8.09 -7.39 -12.31
CA HIS A 103 8.43 -7.16 -10.90
C HIS A 103 7.19 -6.75 -10.09
N GLU A 104 6.32 -5.90 -10.65
CA GLU A 104 5.04 -5.53 -10.01
C GLU A 104 4.15 -6.76 -9.84
N ALA A 105 4.01 -7.60 -10.87
CA ALA A 105 3.24 -8.83 -10.81
C ALA A 105 3.77 -9.80 -9.74
N ARG A 106 5.08 -10.01 -9.68
CA ARG A 106 5.74 -10.82 -8.64
C ARG A 106 5.48 -10.28 -7.24
N THR A 107 5.46 -8.96 -7.07
CA THR A 107 5.13 -8.33 -5.79
C THR A 107 3.72 -8.70 -5.33
N TYR A 108 2.75 -8.73 -6.24
CA TYR A 108 1.39 -9.17 -5.91
C TYR A 108 1.33 -10.67 -5.56
N GLU A 109 2.03 -11.51 -6.30
CA GLU A 109 2.09 -12.95 -6.04
C GLU A 109 2.74 -13.26 -4.68
N MET A 110 3.82 -12.56 -4.35
CA MET A 110 4.56 -12.74 -3.09
C MET A 110 3.85 -12.14 -1.88
N GLY A 111 2.99 -11.14 -2.09
CA GLY A 111 2.31 -10.42 -1.00
C GLY A 111 1.38 -11.28 -0.15
N ALA A 112 0.94 -12.42 -0.65
CA ALA A 112 0.04 -13.34 0.06
C ALA A 112 0.77 -14.50 0.77
N ILE A 113 2.09 -14.69 0.56
CA ILE A 113 2.76 -15.88 1.06
C ILE A 113 3.47 -15.71 2.40
N HIS A 114 3.70 -14.47 2.85
CA HIS A 114 4.38 -14.24 4.13
C HIS A 114 3.45 -14.53 5.33
N GLU A 115 4.04 -14.98 6.44
CA GLU A 115 3.32 -15.41 7.65
C GLU A 115 3.29 -14.37 8.78
N THR A 116 3.52 -13.11 8.44
CA THR A 116 3.62 -12.00 9.40
C THR A 116 2.37 -11.84 10.29
N TRP A 117 1.20 -12.32 9.83
CA TRP A 117 -0.01 -12.32 10.64
C TRP A 117 0.19 -12.99 12.00
N ASN A 118 0.86 -14.13 12.03
CA ASN A 118 1.08 -14.92 13.25
C ASN A 118 1.98 -14.21 14.28
N ASP A 119 2.73 -13.21 13.83
CA ASP A 119 3.66 -12.45 14.65
C ASP A 119 3.10 -11.07 15.08
N LEU A 120 1.94 -10.64 14.56
CA LEU A 120 1.31 -9.37 14.93
C LEU A 120 1.17 -9.16 16.44
N PRO A 121 0.76 -10.19 17.25
CA PRO A 121 0.67 -10.02 18.70
C PRO A 121 2.01 -9.77 19.42
N LYS A 122 3.14 -10.03 18.74
CA LYS A 122 4.49 -9.80 19.27
C LYS A 122 5.00 -8.38 19.03
N LEU A 123 4.29 -7.58 18.24
CA LEU A 123 4.70 -6.22 17.89
C LEU A 123 4.65 -5.32 19.12
N ARG A 124 5.79 -4.69 19.45
CA ARG A 124 5.97 -3.87 20.66
C ARG A 124 6.03 -2.38 20.38
N VAL A 125 6.11 -2.01 19.12
CA VAL A 125 6.14 -0.62 18.68
C VAL A 125 4.71 -0.07 18.67
N PRO A 126 4.45 1.17 19.11
CA PRO A 126 3.13 1.79 18.97
C PRO A 126 2.69 1.84 17.53
N VAL A 127 1.44 1.46 17.24
CA VAL A 127 0.92 1.33 15.87
C VAL A 127 -0.37 2.12 15.67
N TRP A 128 -0.39 2.96 14.66
CA TRP A 128 -1.60 3.56 14.10
C TRP A 128 -1.91 2.89 12.76
N LEU A 129 -3.03 2.19 12.73
CA LEU A 129 -3.57 1.61 11.50
C LEU A 129 -4.58 2.57 10.90
N VAL A 130 -4.41 2.89 9.65
CA VAL A 130 -5.30 3.78 8.92
C VAL A 130 -5.99 3.01 7.81
N SER A 131 -7.31 3.15 7.70
CA SER A 131 -8.07 2.61 6.58
C SER A 131 -8.86 3.71 5.88
N GLY A 132 -9.08 3.54 4.59
CA GLY A 132 -10.15 4.21 3.87
C GLY A 132 -11.50 3.55 4.15
N GLU A 133 -12.42 3.70 3.20
CA GLU A 133 -13.73 3.06 3.24
C GLU A 133 -13.61 1.53 3.43
N VAL A 134 -14.33 1.01 4.41
CA VAL A 134 -14.31 -0.42 4.76
C VAL A 134 -15.33 -1.16 3.91
N ILE A 135 -14.86 -1.77 2.84
CA ILE A 135 -15.66 -2.65 1.96
C ILE A 135 -15.17 -4.09 2.16
N PRO A 136 -16.06 -5.09 2.26
CA PRO A 136 -15.66 -6.50 2.37
C PRO A 136 -14.66 -6.90 1.28
N HIS A 137 -13.64 -7.66 1.65
CA HIS A 137 -12.58 -8.16 0.75
C HIS A 137 -11.65 -7.08 0.18
N THR A 138 -11.63 -5.88 0.76
CA THR A 138 -10.69 -4.81 0.41
C THR A 138 -9.60 -4.64 1.48
N PRO A 139 -8.51 -3.94 1.16
CA PRO A 139 -7.44 -3.64 2.13
C PRO A 139 -7.93 -2.89 3.38
N GLY A 140 -8.99 -2.04 3.25
CA GLY A 140 -9.60 -1.35 4.39
C GLY A 140 -10.18 -2.31 5.44
N ALA A 141 -10.86 -3.36 5.00
CA ALA A 141 -11.37 -4.40 5.91
C ALA A 141 -10.25 -5.18 6.60
N ILE A 142 -9.12 -5.39 5.92
CA ILE A 142 -7.97 -6.09 6.49
C ILE A 142 -7.28 -5.23 7.56
N ALA A 143 -7.20 -3.92 7.39
CA ALA A 143 -6.60 -3.02 8.38
C ALA A 143 -7.33 -3.12 9.74
N ALA A 144 -8.66 -3.21 9.74
CA ALA A 144 -9.44 -3.40 10.96
C ALA A 144 -9.15 -4.76 11.64
N LEU A 145 -8.98 -5.82 10.85
CA LEU A 145 -8.61 -7.14 11.39
C LEU A 145 -7.20 -7.12 12.01
N ILE A 146 -6.24 -6.45 11.37
CA ILE A 146 -4.89 -6.30 11.92
C ILE A 146 -4.92 -5.54 13.25
N ALA A 147 -5.78 -4.50 13.36
CA ALA A 147 -5.91 -3.73 14.58
C ALA A 147 -6.34 -4.59 15.79
N ASN A 148 -7.16 -5.62 15.56
CA ASN A 148 -7.58 -6.54 16.62
C ASN A 148 -6.46 -7.48 17.08
N GLU A 149 -5.46 -7.75 16.24
CA GLU A 149 -4.31 -8.61 16.57
C GLU A 149 -3.17 -7.86 17.25
N VAL A 150 -3.08 -6.53 17.06
CA VAL A 150 -1.99 -5.71 17.61
C VAL A 150 -2.47 -5.00 18.87
N SER A 151 -2.05 -5.50 20.04
CA SER A 151 -2.43 -4.93 21.34
C SER A 151 -2.02 -3.47 21.44
N GLY A 152 -2.96 -2.61 21.86
CA GLY A 152 -2.72 -1.18 22.05
C GLY A 152 -2.60 -0.38 20.73
N SER A 153 -2.92 -0.98 19.58
CA SER A 153 -2.97 -0.23 18.33
C SER A 153 -4.13 0.76 18.29
N THR A 154 -3.97 1.84 17.54
CA THR A 154 -5.04 2.81 17.26
C THR A 154 -5.53 2.62 15.83
N LEU A 155 -6.82 2.38 15.63
CA LEU A 155 -7.46 2.34 14.31
C LEU A 155 -8.06 3.70 13.98
N VAL A 156 -7.66 4.27 12.84
CA VAL A 156 -8.19 5.50 12.27
C VAL A 156 -8.89 5.18 10.95
N GLN A 157 -10.18 5.52 10.83
CA GLN A 157 -10.96 5.26 9.61
C GLN A 157 -11.30 6.56 8.89
N TRP A 158 -11.01 6.61 7.59
CA TRP A 158 -11.33 7.73 6.70
C TRP A 158 -12.29 7.25 5.61
N ASN A 159 -13.58 7.19 5.93
CA ASN A 159 -14.60 6.60 5.08
C ASN A 159 -14.85 7.37 3.76
N ASP A 160 -14.29 8.56 3.62
CA ASP A 160 -14.29 9.39 2.43
C ASP A 160 -13.12 9.14 1.48
N LEU A 161 -12.17 8.26 1.86
CA LEU A 161 -10.99 7.92 1.07
C LEU A 161 -10.99 6.44 0.69
N GLY A 162 -10.35 6.11 -0.41
CA GLY A 162 -10.12 4.73 -0.84
C GLY A 162 -8.71 4.22 -0.52
N HIS A 163 -8.31 3.13 -1.17
CA HIS A 163 -6.99 2.51 -1.00
C HIS A 163 -5.80 3.46 -1.28
N PHE A 164 -6.00 4.47 -2.11
CA PHE A 164 -5.01 5.50 -2.40
C PHE A 164 -5.11 6.73 -1.49
N GLY A 165 -5.71 6.59 -0.31
CA GLY A 165 -5.96 7.69 0.62
C GLY A 165 -4.80 8.65 0.84
N PRO A 166 -3.55 8.21 1.08
CA PRO A 166 -2.40 9.11 1.20
C PRO A 166 -2.10 9.94 -0.05
N MET A 167 -2.55 9.49 -1.24
CA MET A 167 -2.43 10.21 -2.50
C MET A 167 -3.68 11.03 -2.85
N GLN A 168 -4.81 10.70 -2.23
CA GLN A 168 -6.06 11.46 -2.35
C GLN A 168 -6.04 12.69 -1.44
N ASP A 169 -5.56 12.53 -0.21
CA ASP A 169 -5.38 13.60 0.79
C ASP A 169 -4.03 13.49 1.51
N PRO A 170 -2.92 13.91 0.85
CA PRO A 170 -1.58 13.87 1.45
C PRO A 170 -1.45 14.71 2.72
N GLN A 171 -2.18 15.84 2.80
CA GLN A 171 -2.13 16.71 3.96
C GLN A 171 -2.68 16.04 5.22
N ARG A 172 -3.83 15.38 5.10
CA ARG A 172 -4.46 14.65 6.21
C ARG A 172 -3.54 13.54 6.72
N PHE A 173 -2.88 12.82 5.80
CA PHE A 173 -1.93 11.79 6.18
C PHE A 173 -0.68 12.36 6.86
N ALA A 174 -0.12 13.45 6.35
CA ALA A 174 1.01 14.15 6.96
C ALA A 174 0.66 14.72 8.36
N GLN A 175 -0.53 15.27 8.53
CA GLN A 175 -1.02 15.74 9.83
C GLN A 175 -1.11 14.61 10.86
N LEU A 176 -1.63 13.45 10.47
CA LEU A 176 -1.66 12.28 11.35
C LEU A 176 -0.25 11.85 11.75
N ILE A 177 0.70 11.80 10.82
CA ILE A 177 2.10 11.46 11.14
C ILE A 177 2.67 12.46 12.16
N ALA A 178 2.45 13.76 11.97
CA ALA A 178 2.91 14.78 12.91
C ALA A 178 2.27 14.64 14.30
N GLN A 179 0.98 14.30 14.38
CA GLN A 179 0.29 14.04 15.64
C GLN A 179 0.87 12.82 16.37
N VAL A 180 1.13 11.74 15.65
CA VAL A 180 1.74 10.52 16.18
C VAL A 180 3.17 10.81 16.67
N ASP A 181 3.95 11.55 15.89
CA ASP A 181 5.30 11.96 16.28
C ASP A 181 5.32 12.75 17.59
N ALA A 182 4.40 13.70 17.74
CA ALA A 182 4.26 14.48 18.98
C ALA A 182 3.80 13.63 20.17
N ALA A 183 2.95 12.64 19.95
CA ALA A 183 2.43 11.78 21.03
C ALA A 183 3.40 10.68 21.49
N THR A 184 4.47 10.45 20.76
CA THR A 184 5.45 9.38 21.02
C THR A 184 6.85 9.90 21.37
N GLN A 185 6.96 11.20 21.64
CA GLN A 185 8.20 11.85 22.16
C GLN A 185 8.43 11.54 23.69
#